data_3bb09b123ffa975ecdeafc30fcb59710
#
_entry.id   3bb09b123ffa975ecdeafc30fcb59710
#
_cell.length_a   1.000
_cell.length_b   1.000
_cell.length_c   1.000
_cell.angle_alpha   90.00
_cell.angle_beta   90.00
_cell.angle_gamma   90.00
#
_symmetry.space_group_name_H-M   'P 1'
#
loop_
_entity.id
_entity.type
_entity.pdbx_description
1 polymer ?
#
loop_
_entity_poly.entity_id
_entity_poly.type
_entity_poly.pdbx_seq_one_letter_code
_entity_poly.pdbx_strand_id
1 'polypeptide(L)'
;MKNGRDYDHCCLQPSPVRNLRREAETGKPVTLKDVFGAYSMDVITSTSFGVNIDSLNNPQDPFVENTKKLLRFDFLDPFFLSITVFPFLIPILEVLNICVFPREVTNFLRKSVKRMKESRLEDTQKHRVDFLQLMIDSQNSKETESHKALSDLELVAQSIIFIFAGYETTSSVLSFIMYELATHPDVQQKLQEEIDAVLPNKAPPTYDTVLQMEYLDMVVNETLRLFPIAMRLERVCKKDVEINGMFIPKGVVVMIPSYALHQICA
;
A
#
# COMPACT_ATOMS: atom_id res chain seq x y z
N MET A 1 18.55 -10.37 18.11
CA MET A 1 18.43 -11.60 17.29
C MET A 1 17.49 -12.58 17.97
N LYS A 2 16.20 -12.52 17.67
CA LYS A 2 15.22 -13.55 18.09
C LYS A 2 14.11 -13.61 17.07
N ASN A 3 13.97 -14.78 16.50
CA ASN A 3 12.83 -15.39 15.82
C ASN A 3 12.30 -14.74 14.52
N GLY A 4 12.90 -15.17 13.40
CA GLY A 4 12.31 -15.13 12.05
C GLY A 4 11.07 -16.01 11.85
N ARG A 5 10.38 -16.45 12.92
CA ARG A 5 9.24 -17.37 12.82
C ARG A 5 7.87 -16.69 12.65
N ASP A 6 7.76 -15.41 12.96
CA ASP A 6 6.47 -14.72 12.86
C ASP A 6 6.22 -14.10 11.47
N TYR A 7 7.28 -13.92 10.66
CA TYR A 7 7.15 -13.45 9.27
C TYR A 7 6.76 -14.57 8.29
N ASP A 8 7.10 -15.82 8.61
CA ASP A 8 6.80 -16.99 7.76
C ASP A 8 5.28 -17.28 7.64
N HIS A 9 4.48 -16.81 8.60
CA HIS A 9 3.02 -17.05 8.58
C HIS A 9 2.25 -16.07 7.67
N CYS A 10 2.81 -14.91 7.40
CA CYS A 10 2.16 -13.90 6.54
C CYS A 10 2.35 -14.18 5.04
N CYS A 11 3.48 -14.81 4.66
CA CYS A 11 3.80 -15.13 3.26
C CYS A 11 3.11 -16.39 2.73
N LEU A 12 2.46 -17.19 3.60
CA LEU A 12 1.93 -18.51 3.28
C LEU A 12 0.41 -18.62 3.38
N GLN A 13 -0.34 -17.55 3.09
CA GLN A 13 -1.77 -17.77 2.87
C GLN A 13 -1.99 -18.47 1.52
N PRO A 14 -2.37 -19.76 1.50
CA PRO A 14 -2.59 -20.52 0.26
C PRO A 14 -3.79 -20.02 -0.53
N SER A 15 -4.52 -19.03 -0.01
CA SER A 15 -5.83 -18.65 -0.52
C SER A 15 -5.79 -17.95 -1.90
N PRO A 16 -4.90 -16.98 -2.22
CA PRO A 16 -4.89 -16.35 -3.54
C PRO A 16 -4.55 -17.32 -4.67
N VAL A 17 -3.51 -18.15 -4.49
CA VAL A 17 -3.07 -19.12 -5.51
C VAL A 17 -4.13 -20.18 -5.73
N ARG A 18 -4.75 -20.69 -4.67
CA ARG A 18 -5.83 -21.69 -4.77
C ARG A 18 -7.05 -21.13 -5.49
N ASN A 19 -7.41 -19.90 -5.21
CA ASN A 19 -8.55 -19.24 -5.86
C ASN A 19 -8.27 -18.96 -7.34
N LEU A 20 -7.08 -18.44 -7.67
CA LEU A 20 -6.66 -18.23 -9.07
C LEU A 20 -6.66 -19.56 -9.86
N ARG A 21 -6.19 -20.65 -9.26
CA ARG A 21 -6.22 -21.98 -9.88
C ARG A 21 -7.65 -22.43 -10.17
N ARG A 22 -8.56 -22.29 -9.20
CA ARG A 22 -9.97 -22.63 -9.37
C ARG A 22 -10.62 -21.81 -10.48
N GLU A 23 -10.37 -20.50 -10.54
CA GLU A 23 -10.89 -19.64 -11.60
C GLU A 23 -10.28 -20.00 -12.97
N ALA A 24 -8.99 -20.32 -13.03
CA ALA A 24 -8.36 -20.79 -14.25
C ALA A 24 -8.99 -22.09 -14.79
N GLU A 25 -9.38 -23.02 -13.91
CA GLU A 25 -10.08 -24.26 -14.28
C GLU A 25 -11.47 -23.98 -14.88
N THR A 26 -12.13 -22.88 -14.50
CA THR A 26 -13.43 -22.50 -15.05
C THR A 26 -13.35 -21.84 -16.42
N GLY A 27 -12.15 -21.41 -16.85
CA GLY A 27 -11.95 -20.68 -18.11
C GLY A 27 -12.58 -19.28 -18.12
N LYS A 28 -13.00 -18.75 -16.97
CA LYS A 28 -13.58 -17.41 -16.87
C LYS A 28 -12.50 -16.34 -16.70
N PRO A 29 -12.72 -15.13 -17.24
CA PRO A 29 -11.85 -14.00 -16.96
C PRO A 29 -11.79 -13.69 -15.46
N VAL A 30 -10.61 -13.43 -14.94
CA VAL A 30 -10.36 -13.09 -13.53
C VAL A 30 -10.02 -11.61 -13.41
N THR A 31 -10.68 -10.92 -12.48
CA THR A 31 -10.30 -9.55 -12.13
C THR A 31 -9.12 -9.60 -11.14
N LEU A 32 -7.91 -9.50 -11.65
CA LEU A 32 -6.69 -9.58 -10.84
C LEU A 32 -6.67 -8.55 -9.70
N LYS A 33 -7.22 -7.35 -9.94
CA LYS A 33 -7.31 -6.30 -8.92
C LYS A 33 -8.11 -6.73 -7.69
N ASP A 34 -9.15 -7.54 -7.86
CA ASP A 34 -9.94 -8.03 -6.73
C ASP A 34 -9.17 -9.07 -5.91
N VAL A 35 -8.45 -9.97 -6.59
CA VAL A 35 -7.64 -11.01 -5.94
C VAL A 35 -6.46 -10.40 -5.20
N PHE A 36 -5.67 -9.57 -5.88
CA PHE A 36 -4.51 -8.93 -5.27
C PHE A 36 -4.89 -7.83 -4.28
N GLY A 37 -6.05 -7.21 -4.46
CA GLY A 37 -6.61 -6.30 -3.47
C GLY A 37 -6.94 -7.00 -2.16
N ALA A 38 -7.61 -8.16 -2.22
CA ALA A 38 -7.86 -8.96 -1.02
C ALA A 38 -6.56 -9.42 -0.35
N TYR A 39 -5.59 -9.91 -1.14
CA TYR A 39 -4.26 -10.27 -0.62
C TYR A 39 -3.55 -9.10 0.06
N SER A 40 -3.49 -7.94 -0.59
CA SER A 40 -2.84 -6.75 -0.04
C SER A 40 -3.53 -6.25 1.24
N MET A 41 -4.87 -6.37 1.31
CA MET A 41 -5.63 -6.07 2.52
C MET A 41 -5.21 -6.97 3.67
N ASP A 42 -5.17 -8.29 3.44
CA ASP A 42 -4.81 -9.25 4.47
C ASP A 42 -3.38 -9.08 4.96
N VAL A 43 -2.45 -8.80 4.04
CA VAL A 43 -1.06 -8.51 4.38
C VAL A 43 -0.96 -7.25 5.24
N ILE A 44 -1.54 -6.11 4.80
CA ILE A 44 -1.41 -4.85 5.54
C ILE A 44 -2.12 -4.90 6.90
N THR A 45 -3.27 -5.58 7.00
CA THR A 45 -3.98 -5.69 8.28
C THR A 45 -3.28 -6.61 9.25
N SER A 46 -2.70 -7.71 8.79
CA SER A 46 -1.95 -8.63 9.65
C SER A 46 -0.62 -8.04 10.11
N THR A 47 0.15 -7.43 9.21
CA THR A 47 1.48 -6.88 9.52
C THR A 47 1.44 -5.57 10.29
N SER A 48 0.48 -4.69 10.00
CA SER A 48 0.39 -3.37 10.62
C SER A 48 -0.48 -3.33 11.87
N PHE A 49 -1.51 -4.18 11.93
CA PHE A 49 -2.50 -4.15 13.00
C PHE A 49 -2.67 -5.49 13.72
N GLY A 50 -2.00 -6.55 13.25
CA GLY A 50 -2.12 -7.90 13.82
C GLY A 50 -3.54 -8.47 13.71
N VAL A 51 -4.30 -8.08 12.69
CA VAL A 51 -5.68 -8.53 12.43
C VAL A 51 -5.71 -9.39 11.18
N ASN A 52 -6.24 -10.61 11.30
CA ASN A 52 -6.46 -11.52 10.18
C ASN A 52 -7.92 -11.42 9.73
N ILE A 53 -8.16 -10.95 8.52
CA ILE A 53 -9.52 -10.71 7.99
C ILE A 53 -9.96 -11.84 7.04
N ASP A 54 -9.05 -12.42 6.26
CA ASP A 54 -9.35 -13.35 5.17
C ASP A 54 -10.31 -12.73 4.13
N SER A 55 -9.88 -11.58 3.60
CA SER A 55 -10.69 -10.70 2.75
C SER A 55 -11.20 -11.37 1.48
N LEU A 56 -10.48 -12.37 0.98
CA LEU A 56 -10.84 -13.10 -0.23
C LEU A 56 -12.04 -14.03 -0.03
N ASN A 57 -12.11 -14.69 1.13
CA ASN A 57 -13.21 -15.59 1.49
C ASN A 57 -14.37 -14.83 2.16
N ASN A 58 -14.10 -13.67 2.77
CA ASN A 58 -15.09 -12.83 3.44
C ASN A 58 -15.18 -11.43 2.80
N PRO A 59 -15.56 -11.30 1.52
CA PRO A 59 -15.60 -10.02 0.83
C PRO A 59 -16.65 -9.05 1.39
N GLN A 60 -17.61 -9.54 2.19
CA GLN A 60 -18.66 -8.77 2.87
C GLN A 60 -18.28 -8.35 4.31
N ASP A 61 -17.06 -8.65 4.76
CA ASP A 61 -16.59 -8.15 6.05
C ASP A 61 -16.68 -6.62 6.09
N PRO A 62 -17.25 -6.03 7.16
CA PRO A 62 -17.43 -4.58 7.24
C PRO A 62 -16.13 -3.79 7.11
N PHE A 63 -15.01 -4.35 7.56
CA PHE A 63 -13.69 -3.71 7.40
C PHE A 63 -13.27 -3.69 5.93
N VAL A 64 -13.44 -4.83 5.22
CA VAL A 64 -13.13 -4.95 3.79
C VAL A 64 -13.99 -4.00 2.97
N GLU A 65 -15.31 -3.96 3.22
CA GLU A 65 -16.23 -3.08 2.49
C GLU A 65 -15.92 -1.60 2.70
N ASN A 66 -15.68 -1.19 3.96
CA ASN A 66 -15.36 0.21 4.24
C ASN A 66 -13.99 0.61 3.69
N THR A 67 -13.00 -0.28 3.73
CA THR A 67 -11.71 0.00 3.11
C THR A 67 -11.81 0.10 1.60
N LYS A 68 -12.57 -0.77 0.94
CA LYS A 68 -12.86 -0.66 -0.50
C LYS A 68 -13.57 0.65 -0.85
N LYS A 69 -14.48 1.15 -0.01
CA LYS A 69 -15.13 2.46 -0.19
C LYS A 69 -14.14 3.61 -0.02
N LEU A 70 -13.18 3.50 0.92
CA LEU A 70 -12.10 4.47 1.09
C LEU A 70 -11.26 4.61 -0.18
N LEU A 71 -11.08 3.50 -0.91
CA LEU A 71 -10.19 3.39 -2.06
C LEU A 71 -10.86 3.65 -3.41
N ARG A 72 -12.18 3.81 -3.44
CA ARG A 72 -12.92 4.23 -4.63
C ARG A 72 -12.73 5.71 -4.89
N PHE A 73 -11.50 6.09 -5.25
CA PHE A 73 -11.24 7.42 -5.80
C PHE A 73 -11.62 7.44 -7.27
N ASP A 74 -12.63 8.21 -7.56
CA ASP A 74 -12.86 8.64 -8.93
C ASP A 74 -12.02 9.91 -9.17
N PHE A 75 -10.94 9.76 -9.92
CA PHE A 75 -10.08 10.89 -10.30
C PHE A 75 -10.84 11.93 -11.17
N LEU A 76 -11.98 11.53 -11.74
CA LEU A 76 -12.88 12.39 -12.50
C LEU A 76 -13.97 13.00 -11.62
N ASP A 77 -14.02 12.67 -10.32
CA ASP A 77 -14.93 13.33 -9.38
C ASP A 77 -14.72 14.85 -9.44
N PRO A 78 -15.77 15.64 -9.68
CA PRO A 78 -15.64 17.11 -9.82
C PRO A 78 -15.03 17.76 -8.58
N PHE A 79 -15.24 17.20 -7.39
CA PHE A 79 -14.66 17.70 -6.16
C PHE A 79 -13.15 17.47 -6.12
N PHE A 80 -12.71 16.26 -6.48
CA PHE A 80 -11.29 15.93 -6.55
C PHE A 80 -10.56 16.73 -7.63
N LEU A 81 -11.19 16.90 -8.79
CA LEU A 81 -10.67 17.75 -9.87
C LEU A 81 -10.58 19.21 -9.41
N SER A 82 -11.58 19.71 -8.68
CA SER A 82 -11.56 21.11 -8.21
C SER A 82 -10.41 21.39 -7.24
N ILE A 83 -10.10 20.46 -6.33
CA ILE A 83 -8.96 20.58 -5.42
C ILE A 83 -7.63 20.51 -6.19
N THR A 84 -7.56 19.64 -7.18
CA THR A 84 -6.34 19.45 -7.99
C THR A 84 -6.04 20.68 -8.87
N VAL A 85 -7.08 21.27 -9.46
CA VAL A 85 -6.94 22.46 -10.34
C VAL A 85 -6.82 23.75 -9.51
N PHE A 86 -7.50 23.83 -8.38
CA PHE A 86 -7.57 25.01 -7.51
C PHE A 86 -7.09 24.73 -6.10
N PRO A 87 -5.80 24.45 -5.88
CA PRO A 87 -5.27 24.05 -4.55
C PRO A 87 -5.43 25.14 -3.49
N PHE A 88 -5.66 26.41 -3.87
CA PHE A 88 -5.97 27.50 -2.96
C PHE A 88 -7.32 27.33 -2.24
N LEU A 89 -8.19 26.43 -2.70
CA LEU A 89 -9.44 26.08 -2.02
C LEU A 89 -9.23 25.20 -0.79
N ILE A 90 -8.09 24.50 -0.67
CA ILE A 90 -7.80 23.57 0.43
C ILE A 90 -8.00 24.22 1.81
N PRO A 91 -7.45 25.40 2.13
CA PRO A 91 -7.67 26.03 3.42
C PRO A 91 -9.15 26.34 3.72
N ILE A 92 -9.93 26.68 2.68
CA ILE A 92 -11.36 26.93 2.82
C ILE A 92 -12.10 25.63 3.15
N LEU A 93 -11.75 24.54 2.46
CA LEU A 93 -12.34 23.22 2.71
C LEU A 93 -11.99 22.69 4.10
N GLU A 94 -10.78 22.95 4.59
CA GLU A 94 -10.37 22.64 5.95
C GLU A 94 -11.20 23.36 6.99
N VAL A 95 -11.42 24.65 6.83
CA VAL A 95 -12.28 25.47 7.75
C VAL A 95 -13.72 24.95 7.73
N LEU A 96 -14.22 24.53 6.57
CA LEU A 96 -15.55 23.95 6.41
C LEU A 96 -15.64 22.48 6.85
N ASN A 97 -14.54 21.88 7.31
CA ASN A 97 -14.45 20.44 7.65
C ASN A 97 -14.93 19.53 6.51
N ILE A 98 -14.69 19.91 5.28
CA ILE A 98 -15.01 19.09 4.11
C ILE A 98 -13.82 18.15 3.87
N CYS A 99 -14.09 16.85 3.96
CA CYS A 99 -13.08 15.80 3.79
C CYS A 99 -13.26 15.10 2.44
N VAL A 100 -12.15 14.76 1.79
CA VAL A 100 -12.14 13.98 0.55
C VAL A 100 -12.69 12.56 0.77
N PHE A 101 -12.44 12.01 1.95
CA PHE A 101 -12.92 10.67 2.30
C PHE A 101 -14.35 10.71 2.85
N PRO A 102 -15.20 9.71 2.51
CA PRO A 102 -16.56 9.61 3.07
C PRO A 102 -16.53 9.55 4.60
N ARG A 103 -17.33 10.40 5.25
CA ARG A 103 -17.38 10.50 6.73
C ARG A 103 -17.76 9.19 7.41
N GLU A 104 -18.62 8.39 6.78
CA GLU A 104 -19.01 7.07 7.31
C GLU A 104 -17.81 6.15 7.41
N VAL A 105 -16.99 6.09 6.35
CA VAL A 105 -15.81 5.25 6.26
C VAL A 105 -14.76 5.67 7.28
N THR A 106 -14.45 6.97 7.34
CA THR A 106 -13.47 7.49 8.30
C THR A 106 -13.90 7.29 9.74
N ASN A 107 -15.21 7.43 10.04
CA ASN A 107 -15.76 7.14 11.36
C ASN A 107 -15.71 5.65 11.72
N PHE A 108 -15.98 4.77 10.75
CA PHE A 108 -15.84 3.32 10.93
C PHE A 108 -14.40 2.94 11.24
N LEU A 109 -13.44 3.38 10.43
CA LEU A 109 -12.02 3.10 10.64
C LEU A 109 -11.51 3.68 11.96
N ARG A 110 -11.95 4.89 12.34
CA ARG A 110 -11.63 5.49 13.64
C ARG A 110 -12.09 4.60 14.80
N LYS A 111 -13.33 4.11 14.74
CA LYS A 111 -13.87 3.19 15.75
C LYS A 111 -13.10 1.87 15.79
N SER A 112 -12.75 1.32 14.63
CA SER A 112 -11.99 0.07 14.52
C SER A 112 -10.59 0.20 15.11
N VAL A 113 -9.85 1.25 14.76
CA VAL A 113 -8.51 1.52 15.29
C VAL A 113 -8.57 1.76 16.81
N LYS A 114 -9.56 2.51 17.29
CA LYS A 114 -9.75 2.73 18.73
C LYS A 114 -9.98 1.43 19.48
N ARG A 115 -10.86 0.56 18.98
CA ARG A 115 -11.09 -0.78 19.58
C ARG A 115 -9.83 -1.64 19.59
N MET A 116 -9.07 -1.62 18.49
CA MET A 116 -7.80 -2.36 18.42
C MET A 116 -6.81 -1.85 19.47
N LYS A 117 -6.71 -0.52 19.65
CA LYS A 117 -5.88 0.09 20.69
C LYS A 117 -6.34 -0.32 22.11
N GLU A 118 -7.62 -0.19 22.40
CA GLU A 118 -8.22 -0.57 23.70
C GLU A 118 -7.94 -2.04 24.03
N SER A 119 -8.20 -2.94 23.07
CA SER A 119 -7.91 -4.38 23.23
C SER A 119 -6.44 -4.69 23.52
N ARG A 120 -5.50 -3.89 23.00
CA ARG A 120 -4.06 -4.08 23.27
C ARG A 120 -3.64 -3.56 24.63
N LEU A 121 -4.26 -2.49 25.11
CA LEU A 121 -4.00 -1.98 26.46
C LEU A 121 -4.51 -2.91 27.53
N GLU A 122 -5.57 -3.69 27.25
CA GLU A 122 -6.11 -4.72 28.14
C GLU A 122 -5.29 -6.02 28.13
N ASP A 123 -4.74 -6.41 26.96
CA ASP A 123 -3.97 -7.65 26.79
C ASP A 123 -2.46 -7.42 27.01
N THR A 124 -2.07 -7.32 28.26
CA THR A 124 -0.67 -7.12 28.67
C THR A 124 0.25 -8.34 28.44
N GLN A 125 -0.32 -9.50 28.09
CA GLN A 125 0.44 -10.76 27.95
C GLN A 125 1.02 -11.00 26.55
N LYS A 126 0.49 -10.34 25.51
CA LYS A 126 0.98 -10.50 24.13
C LYS A 126 1.81 -9.30 23.71
N HIS A 127 3.12 -9.43 23.78
CA HIS A 127 4.01 -8.45 23.16
C HIS A 127 3.94 -8.61 21.64
N ARG A 128 3.20 -7.72 20.98
CA ARG A 128 3.14 -7.62 19.52
C ARG A 128 4.18 -6.62 19.01
N VAL A 129 4.79 -6.93 17.87
CA VAL A 129 5.76 -6.04 17.22
C VAL A 129 5.18 -5.69 15.85
N ASP A 130 4.26 -4.72 15.82
CA ASP A 130 3.65 -4.20 14.61
C ASP A 130 3.52 -2.67 14.68
N PHE A 131 3.09 -2.04 13.57
CA PHE A 131 3.00 -0.58 13.50
C PHE A 131 2.03 0.02 14.51
N LEU A 132 0.91 -0.64 14.77
CA LEU A 132 -0.03 -0.13 15.77
C LEU A 132 0.60 -0.11 17.17
N GLN A 133 1.37 -1.16 17.53
CA GLN A 133 2.08 -1.18 18.81
C GLN A 133 3.14 -0.09 18.89
N LEU A 134 3.93 0.11 17.84
CA LEU A 134 4.92 1.19 17.80
C LEU A 134 4.28 2.57 17.97
N MET A 135 3.10 2.80 17.39
CA MET A 135 2.37 4.06 17.55
C MET A 135 1.81 4.22 18.98
N ILE A 136 1.32 3.15 19.60
CA ILE A 136 0.86 3.15 21.00
C ILE A 136 2.05 3.43 21.94
N ASP A 137 3.17 2.79 21.72
CA ASP A 137 4.39 2.98 22.51
C ASP A 137 4.92 4.42 22.39
N SER A 138 4.84 5.00 21.20
CA SER A 138 5.15 6.42 20.96
C SER A 138 4.24 7.37 21.74
N GLN A 139 2.96 7.03 21.94
CA GLN A 139 2.05 7.83 22.78
C GLN A 139 2.41 7.79 24.28
N ASN A 140 2.93 6.63 24.70
CA ASN A 140 3.28 6.38 26.11
C ASN A 140 4.71 6.83 26.45
N SER A 141 5.53 7.16 25.44
CA SER A 141 6.87 7.67 25.66
C SER A 141 6.81 9.08 26.26
N LYS A 142 7.67 9.35 27.23
CA LYS A 142 7.79 10.70 27.80
C LYS A 142 8.24 11.65 26.69
N GLU A 143 7.54 12.78 26.57
CA GLU A 143 7.95 13.86 25.68
C GLU A 143 9.40 14.26 25.99
N THR A 144 10.25 14.16 24.98
CA THR A 144 11.59 14.77 24.99
C THR A 144 11.54 16.00 24.10
N GLU A 145 12.44 16.96 24.29
CA GLU A 145 12.47 18.22 23.51
C GLU A 145 12.49 18.01 21.97
N SER A 146 12.82 16.80 21.51
CA SER A 146 12.91 16.45 20.10
C SER A 146 11.73 15.62 19.55
N HIS A 147 10.85 15.04 20.39
CA HIS A 147 9.78 14.15 19.96
C HIS A 147 8.47 14.44 20.67
N LYS A 148 7.49 14.92 19.90
CA LYS A 148 6.10 15.04 20.36
C LYS A 148 5.40 13.70 20.27
N ALA A 149 4.76 13.26 21.35
CA ALA A 149 3.96 12.05 21.36
C ALA A 149 2.76 12.14 20.38
N LEU A 150 2.42 11.04 19.73
CA LEU A 150 1.28 10.99 18.82
C LEU A 150 -0.04 11.16 19.60
N SER A 151 -0.92 12.02 19.13
CA SER A 151 -2.31 12.08 19.60
C SER A 151 -3.13 10.91 19.06
N ASP A 152 -4.29 10.62 19.67
CA ASP A 152 -5.21 9.60 19.17
C ASP A 152 -5.69 9.88 17.75
N LEU A 153 -5.87 11.15 17.40
CA LEU A 153 -6.27 11.55 16.06
C LEU A 153 -5.16 11.26 15.03
N GLU A 154 -3.92 11.58 15.38
CA GLU A 154 -2.75 11.29 14.53
C GLU A 154 -2.55 9.79 14.38
N LEU A 155 -2.70 8.99 15.44
CA LEU A 155 -2.63 7.54 15.38
C LEU A 155 -3.68 6.96 14.40
N VAL A 156 -4.92 7.44 14.48
CA VAL A 156 -5.97 7.03 13.54
C VAL A 156 -5.64 7.47 12.12
N ALA A 157 -5.16 8.68 11.91
CA ALA A 157 -4.78 9.17 10.58
C ALA A 157 -3.64 8.35 9.96
N GLN A 158 -2.60 8.02 10.74
CA GLN A 158 -1.52 7.14 10.29
C GLN A 158 -2.05 5.73 9.96
N SER A 159 -2.95 5.19 10.76
CA SER A 159 -3.55 3.87 10.48
C SER A 159 -4.31 3.86 9.16
N ILE A 160 -5.09 4.90 8.87
CA ILE A 160 -5.83 5.03 7.61
C ILE A 160 -4.88 5.12 6.43
N ILE A 161 -3.80 5.91 6.52
CA ILE A 161 -2.84 6.04 5.42
C ILE A 161 -2.07 4.75 5.16
N PHE A 162 -1.72 3.96 6.20
CA PHE A 162 -1.11 2.64 6.02
C PHE A 162 -2.02 1.68 5.25
N ILE A 163 -3.31 1.62 5.62
CA ILE A 163 -4.30 0.79 4.93
C ILE A 163 -4.41 1.23 3.46
N PHE A 164 -4.58 2.53 3.24
CA PHE A 164 -4.69 3.10 1.89
C PHE A 164 -3.46 2.80 1.04
N ALA A 165 -2.28 3.13 1.53
CA ALA A 165 -1.04 2.97 0.79
C ALA A 165 -0.73 1.49 0.50
N GLY A 166 -0.90 0.61 1.48
CA GLY A 166 -0.57 -0.81 1.33
C GLY A 166 -1.51 -1.56 0.39
N TYR A 167 -2.81 -1.24 0.40
CA TYR A 167 -3.78 -1.90 -0.45
C TYR A 167 -3.64 -1.51 -1.92
N GLU A 168 -3.76 -0.21 -2.22
CA GLU A 168 -3.92 0.27 -3.60
C GLU A 168 -2.67 0.07 -4.44
N THR A 169 -1.52 0.46 -3.91
CA THR A 169 -0.26 0.41 -4.66
C THR A 169 0.17 -1.03 -4.93
N THR A 170 0.19 -1.87 -3.90
CA THR A 170 0.62 -3.27 -4.03
C THR A 170 -0.29 -4.06 -4.96
N SER A 171 -1.61 -3.95 -4.81
CA SER A 171 -2.54 -4.66 -5.69
C SER A 171 -2.45 -4.21 -7.15
N SER A 172 -2.21 -2.93 -7.40
CA SER A 172 -2.02 -2.40 -8.75
C SER A 172 -0.74 -2.94 -9.39
N VAL A 173 0.39 -2.87 -8.68
CA VAL A 173 1.68 -3.39 -9.19
C VAL A 173 1.59 -4.88 -9.51
N LEU A 174 1.05 -5.69 -8.59
CA LEU A 174 0.88 -7.13 -8.81
C LEU A 174 -0.03 -7.42 -10.03
N SER A 175 -1.08 -6.63 -10.22
CA SER A 175 -1.96 -6.76 -11.38
C SER A 175 -1.23 -6.44 -12.69
N PHE A 176 -0.40 -5.40 -12.72
CA PHE A 176 0.40 -5.07 -13.90
C PHE A 176 1.50 -6.09 -14.18
N ILE A 177 2.19 -6.60 -13.15
CA ILE A 177 3.17 -7.68 -13.32
C ILE A 177 2.52 -8.91 -13.97
N MET A 178 1.34 -9.33 -13.49
CA MET A 178 0.64 -10.47 -14.08
C MET A 178 0.14 -10.20 -15.50
N TYR A 179 -0.24 -8.96 -15.80
CA TYR A 179 -0.60 -8.56 -17.15
C TYR A 179 0.60 -8.66 -18.10
N GLU A 180 1.75 -8.11 -17.70
CA GLU A 180 2.98 -8.18 -18.48
C GLU A 180 3.44 -9.64 -18.71
N LEU A 181 3.45 -10.44 -17.65
CA LEU A 181 3.82 -11.86 -17.77
C LEU A 181 2.84 -12.65 -18.66
N ALA A 182 1.55 -12.31 -18.65
CA ALA A 182 0.56 -12.97 -19.50
C ALA A 182 0.69 -12.60 -20.98
N THR A 183 1.19 -11.39 -21.27
CA THR A 183 1.38 -10.90 -22.65
C THR A 183 2.78 -11.18 -23.19
N HIS A 184 3.73 -11.58 -22.34
CA HIS A 184 5.13 -11.91 -22.70
C HIS A 184 5.50 -13.31 -22.20
N PRO A 185 5.10 -14.40 -22.92
CA PRO A 185 5.32 -15.78 -22.48
C PRO A 185 6.80 -16.16 -22.33
N ASP A 186 7.68 -15.58 -23.13
CA ASP A 186 9.14 -15.77 -23.06
C ASP A 186 9.73 -15.21 -21.75
N VAL A 187 9.29 -14.03 -21.32
CA VAL A 187 9.65 -13.42 -20.03
C VAL A 187 9.11 -14.27 -18.87
N GLN A 188 7.85 -14.73 -18.99
CA GLN A 188 7.24 -15.60 -17.99
C GLN A 188 8.03 -16.91 -17.83
N GLN A 189 8.40 -17.57 -18.94
CA GLN A 189 9.18 -18.80 -18.91
C GLN A 189 10.53 -18.59 -18.23
N LYS A 190 11.26 -17.55 -18.61
CA LYS A 190 12.56 -17.24 -18.02
C LYS A 190 12.46 -16.95 -16.51
N LEU A 191 11.42 -16.26 -16.09
CA LEU A 191 11.17 -16.04 -14.66
C LEU A 191 10.85 -17.35 -13.92
N GLN A 192 10.09 -18.26 -14.53
CA GLN A 192 9.81 -19.57 -13.96
C GLN A 192 11.08 -20.41 -13.80
N GLU A 193 11.98 -20.37 -14.79
CA GLU A 193 13.28 -21.07 -14.74
C GLU A 193 14.14 -20.57 -13.56
N GLU A 194 14.18 -19.25 -13.30
CA GLU A 194 14.86 -18.69 -12.12
C GLU A 194 14.20 -19.14 -10.82
N ILE A 195 12.87 -19.05 -10.71
CA ILE A 195 12.12 -19.46 -9.53
C ILE A 195 12.36 -20.95 -9.21
N ASP A 196 12.30 -21.82 -10.22
CA ASP A 196 12.49 -23.27 -10.04
C ASP A 196 13.95 -23.60 -9.65
N ALA A 197 14.91 -22.82 -10.12
CA ALA A 197 16.32 -22.98 -9.76
C ALA A 197 16.59 -22.54 -8.30
N VAL A 198 15.99 -21.42 -7.87
CA VAL A 198 16.18 -20.88 -6.50
C VAL A 198 15.34 -21.61 -5.47
N LEU A 199 14.17 -22.13 -5.85
CA LEU A 199 13.22 -22.84 -4.97
C LEU A 199 13.01 -24.30 -5.46
N PRO A 200 14.04 -25.16 -5.41
CA PRO A 200 13.92 -26.53 -5.88
C PRO A 200 12.86 -27.29 -5.08
N ASN A 201 12.15 -28.21 -5.76
CA ASN A 201 11.07 -29.00 -5.17
C ASN A 201 9.92 -28.15 -4.58
N LYS A 202 9.66 -26.96 -5.08
CA LYS A 202 8.66 -26.03 -4.58
C LYS A 202 8.88 -25.67 -3.09
N ALA A 203 10.13 -25.48 -2.71
CA ALA A 203 10.49 -25.02 -1.38
C ALA A 203 9.77 -23.68 -1.08
N PRO A 204 9.31 -23.44 0.15
CA PRO A 204 8.68 -22.17 0.50
C PRO A 204 9.70 -21.03 0.35
N PRO A 205 9.29 -19.88 -0.27
CA PRO A 205 10.18 -18.75 -0.41
C PRO A 205 10.50 -18.16 0.98
N THR A 206 11.76 -17.77 1.18
CA THR A 206 12.20 -16.97 2.32
C THR A 206 12.54 -15.56 1.84
N TYR A 207 12.65 -14.61 2.76
CA TYR A 207 13.09 -13.25 2.44
C TYR A 207 14.40 -13.23 1.66
N ASP A 208 15.40 -13.99 2.13
CA ASP A 208 16.72 -14.04 1.50
C ASP A 208 16.68 -14.68 0.11
N THR A 209 15.88 -15.73 -0.07
CA THR A 209 15.75 -16.39 -1.40
C THR A 209 15.06 -15.50 -2.42
N VAL A 210 14.05 -14.71 -2.02
CA VAL A 210 13.39 -13.76 -2.92
C VAL A 210 14.35 -12.65 -3.35
N LEU A 211 15.19 -12.13 -2.44
CA LEU A 211 16.19 -11.10 -2.76
C LEU A 211 17.31 -11.59 -3.70
N GLN A 212 17.50 -12.89 -3.82
CA GLN A 212 18.49 -13.49 -4.73
C GLN A 212 17.97 -13.66 -6.18
N MET A 213 16.68 -13.43 -6.41
CA MET A 213 16.05 -13.55 -7.72
C MET A 213 16.27 -12.27 -8.54
N GLU A 214 17.37 -12.21 -9.28
CA GLU A 214 17.75 -11.02 -10.06
C GLU A 214 16.77 -10.75 -11.21
N TYR A 215 16.31 -11.80 -11.89
CA TYR A 215 15.38 -11.64 -13.00
C TYR A 215 13.99 -11.20 -12.52
N LEU A 216 13.54 -11.70 -11.37
CA LEU A 216 12.32 -11.21 -10.70
C LEU A 216 12.42 -9.70 -10.43
N ASP A 217 13.56 -9.22 -9.92
CA ASP A 217 13.79 -7.79 -9.68
C ASP A 217 13.72 -6.99 -10.99
N MET A 218 14.32 -7.49 -12.07
CA MET A 218 14.22 -6.86 -13.40
C MET A 218 12.77 -6.76 -13.90
N VAL A 219 11.97 -7.83 -13.74
CA VAL A 219 10.56 -7.85 -14.15
C VAL A 219 9.74 -6.84 -13.34
N VAL A 220 9.97 -6.76 -12.03
CA VAL A 220 9.30 -5.79 -11.16
C VAL A 220 9.67 -4.36 -11.56
N ASN A 221 10.95 -4.06 -11.73
CA ASN A 221 11.45 -2.75 -12.10
C ASN A 221 10.96 -2.30 -13.49
N GLU A 222 10.95 -3.21 -14.47
CA GLU A 222 10.43 -2.90 -15.81
C GLU A 222 8.93 -2.65 -15.79
N THR A 223 8.18 -3.44 -15.03
CA THR A 223 6.73 -3.18 -14.85
C THR A 223 6.48 -1.82 -14.21
N LEU A 224 7.26 -1.42 -13.20
CA LEU A 224 7.15 -0.10 -12.56
C LEU A 224 7.58 1.04 -13.50
N ARG A 225 8.48 0.78 -14.44
CA ARG A 225 8.85 1.74 -15.49
C ARG A 225 7.71 1.94 -16.47
N LEU A 226 7.08 0.86 -16.92
CA LEU A 226 5.96 0.91 -17.88
C LEU A 226 4.68 1.46 -17.26
N PHE A 227 4.38 1.06 -16.01
CA PHE A 227 3.18 1.42 -15.27
C PHE A 227 3.52 2.03 -13.90
N PRO A 228 4.11 3.24 -13.88
CA PRO A 228 4.43 3.89 -12.60
C PRO A 228 3.15 4.23 -11.85
N ILE A 229 3.09 3.85 -10.57
CA ILE A 229 1.93 4.14 -9.70
C ILE A 229 1.68 5.64 -9.56
N ALA A 230 2.77 6.43 -9.47
CA ALA A 230 2.70 7.89 -9.47
C ALA A 230 3.15 8.42 -10.83
N MET A 231 2.19 8.90 -11.62
CA MET A 231 2.47 9.46 -12.95
C MET A 231 3.32 10.73 -12.90
N ARG A 232 3.31 11.42 -11.77
CA ARG A 232 4.10 12.64 -11.50
C ARG A 232 4.48 12.72 -10.04
N LEU A 233 5.62 13.35 -9.78
CA LEU A 233 6.06 13.73 -8.43
C LEU A 233 6.08 15.25 -8.34
N GLU A 234 5.77 15.79 -7.17
CA GLU A 234 5.76 17.24 -6.94
C GLU A 234 6.64 17.59 -5.74
N ARG A 235 7.32 18.73 -5.84
CA ARG A 235 8.11 19.30 -4.75
C ARG A 235 7.85 20.81 -4.67
N VAL A 236 7.62 21.28 -3.45
CA VAL A 236 7.50 22.72 -3.19
C VAL A 236 8.88 23.27 -2.85
N CYS A 237 9.32 24.31 -3.55
CA CYS A 237 10.60 24.95 -3.29
C CYS A 237 10.58 25.64 -1.93
N LYS A 238 11.44 25.20 -0.99
CA LYS A 238 11.46 25.70 0.40
C LYS A 238 12.14 27.06 0.56
N LYS A 239 13.05 27.42 -0.33
CA LYS A 239 13.79 28.69 -0.38
C LYS A 239 14.18 28.98 -1.82
N ASP A 240 14.47 30.24 -2.12
CA ASP A 240 15.04 30.61 -3.40
C ASP A 240 16.29 29.79 -3.70
N VAL A 241 16.37 29.20 -4.88
CA VAL A 241 17.48 28.34 -5.30
C VAL A 241 17.75 28.51 -6.78
N GLU A 242 19.01 28.44 -7.18
CA GLU A 242 19.41 28.36 -8.58
C GLU A 242 19.96 26.96 -8.86
N ILE A 243 19.42 26.31 -9.91
CA ILE A 243 19.83 24.97 -10.34
C ILE A 243 20.12 25.04 -11.85
N ASN A 244 21.36 24.74 -12.22
CA ASN A 244 21.80 24.76 -13.62
C ASN A 244 21.45 26.05 -14.38
N GLY A 245 21.62 27.22 -13.71
CA GLY A 245 21.33 28.54 -14.28
C GLY A 245 19.84 28.91 -14.28
N MET A 246 18.96 28.06 -13.76
CA MET A 246 17.53 28.35 -13.62
C MET A 246 17.22 28.78 -12.18
N PHE A 247 16.69 30.00 -12.03
CA PHE A 247 16.24 30.50 -10.74
C PHE A 247 14.83 29.99 -10.41
N ILE A 248 14.68 29.35 -9.25
CA ILE A 248 13.41 28.81 -8.74
C ILE A 248 13.05 29.53 -7.46
N PRO A 249 12.03 30.38 -7.45
CA PRO A 249 11.58 31.09 -6.25
C PRO A 249 11.02 30.16 -5.17
N LYS A 250 11.11 30.58 -3.92
CA LYS A 250 10.41 29.95 -2.81
C LYS A 250 8.90 29.84 -3.09
N GLY A 251 8.31 28.66 -2.78
CA GLY A 251 6.88 28.40 -2.95
C GLY A 251 6.50 27.87 -4.33
N VAL A 252 7.41 27.90 -5.30
CA VAL A 252 7.13 27.30 -6.62
C VAL A 252 6.99 25.78 -6.50
N VAL A 253 5.97 25.22 -7.14
CA VAL A 253 5.77 23.77 -7.26
C VAL A 253 6.53 23.28 -8.50
N VAL A 254 7.50 22.41 -8.28
CA VAL A 254 8.25 21.73 -9.33
C VAL A 254 7.63 20.36 -9.56
N MET A 255 7.18 20.12 -10.79
CA MET A 255 6.58 18.84 -11.20
C MET A 255 7.60 18.01 -11.99
N ILE A 256 7.72 16.74 -11.62
CA ILE A 256 8.56 15.73 -12.27
C ILE A 256 7.62 14.73 -12.94
N PRO A 257 7.51 14.71 -14.27
CA PRO A 257 6.56 13.86 -15.01
C PRO A 257 7.12 12.42 -15.14
N SER A 258 7.04 11.61 -14.09
CA SER A 258 7.63 10.26 -14.03
C SER A 258 7.21 9.38 -15.21
N TYR A 259 5.91 9.35 -15.53
CA TYR A 259 5.41 8.55 -16.66
C TYR A 259 6.06 8.95 -17.98
N ALA A 260 6.08 10.26 -18.29
CA ALA A 260 6.67 10.74 -19.54
C ALA A 260 8.18 10.45 -19.60
N LEU A 261 8.91 10.65 -18.50
CA LEU A 261 10.34 10.35 -18.44
C LEU A 261 10.64 8.87 -18.65
N HIS A 262 9.83 7.98 -18.09
CA HIS A 262 9.98 6.54 -18.23
C HIS A 262 9.68 6.05 -19.66
N GLN A 263 8.87 6.77 -20.44
CA GLN A 263 8.56 6.42 -21.84
C GLN A 263 9.57 6.98 -22.85
N ILE A 264 10.30 8.04 -22.51
CA ILE A 264 11.28 8.66 -23.41
C ILE A 264 12.55 7.80 -23.56
N CYS A 265 12.85 6.94 -22.60
CA CYS A 265 14.06 6.09 -22.58
C CYS A 265 13.83 4.71 -23.24
N ALA A 266 12.72 4.50 -23.90
CA ALA A 266 12.39 3.23 -24.57
C ALA A 266 12.71 3.27 -26.06
#